data_6ec6336600a3ca80d8df78094e9e5fe0
#
_entry.id   6ec6336600a3ca80d8df78094e9e5fe0
#
_cell.length_a   1.000
_cell.length_b   1.000
_cell.length_c   1.000
_cell.angle_alpha   90.00
_cell.angle_beta   90.00
_cell.angle_gamma   90.00
#
_symmetry.space_group_name_H-M   'P 1'
#
loop_
_entity.id
_entity.type
_entity.pdbx_description
1 polymer ?
#
loop_
_entity_poly.entity_id
_entity_poly.type
_entity_poly.pdbx_seq_one_letter_code
_entity_poly.pdbx_strand_id
1 'polypeptide(L)'
;LKPDATHYCELVFDVNSAYFDNHGGYEFAKQFYADAYKAAVQIVGGEQYILSAVMHADEINRAMTEALGREVYHYHLHVVYVPVVEKQILWSKRCKDKALVGTVKETVMQVSRSKKWASKPLLDDAGKPILQKNGKPVLKKSYSILQDNFFNFMRAAGYTDIERGERGSTEEHLTVTQFKVQ
;
A
#
# COMPACT_ATOMS: atom_id res chain seq x y z
N LEU A 1 -19.05 -10.74 12.82
CA LEU A 1 -17.99 -10.96 11.82
C LEU A 1 -18.21 -12.33 11.19
N LYS A 2 -17.97 -12.46 9.87
CA LYS A 2 -17.99 -13.79 9.24
C LYS A 2 -16.77 -14.56 9.74
N PRO A 3 -16.88 -15.87 10.05
CA PRO A 3 -15.78 -16.67 10.58
C PRO A 3 -14.50 -16.61 9.72
N ASP A 4 -14.66 -16.47 8.40
CA ASP A 4 -13.55 -16.48 7.41
C ASP A 4 -13.07 -15.08 7.02
N ALA A 5 -13.48 -14.02 7.74
CA ALA A 5 -13.07 -12.67 7.39
C ALA A 5 -11.62 -12.43 7.83
N THR A 6 -10.80 -11.94 6.92
CA THR A 6 -9.45 -11.45 7.24
C THR A 6 -9.58 -10.19 8.10
N HIS A 7 -9.14 -10.26 9.34
CA HIS A 7 -9.26 -9.17 10.32
C HIS A 7 -8.07 -8.23 10.31
N TYR A 8 -6.94 -8.64 9.77
CA TYR A 8 -5.72 -7.86 9.63
C TYR A 8 -5.12 -8.02 8.24
N CYS A 9 -4.30 -7.10 7.85
CA CYS A 9 -3.55 -7.08 6.61
C CYS A 9 -2.11 -6.65 6.90
N GLU A 10 -1.24 -6.87 5.94
CA GLU A 10 0.14 -6.44 5.99
C GLU A 10 0.45 -5.56 4.78
N LEU A 11 1.22 -4.49 5.02
CA LEU A 11 1.93 -3.72 4.01
C LEU A 11 3.41 -4.03 4.16
N VAL A 12 4.06 -4.35 3.06
CA VAL A 12 5.51 -4.47 3.00
C VAL A 12 6.04 -3.32 2.14
N PHE A 13 6.90 -2.50 2.73
CA PHE A 13 7.63 -1.45 2.02
C PHE A 13 9.02 -1.96 1.73
N ASP A 14 9.26 -2.20 0.47
CA ASP A 14 10.49 -2.77 -0.05
C ASP A 14 11.08 -1.84 -1.10
N VAL A 15 12.34 -1.49 -0.96
CA VAL A 15 13.11 -0.66 -1.88
C VAL A 15 14.44 -1.35 -2.18
N ASN A 16 14.93 -1.18 -3.39
CA ASN A 16 16.16 -1.81 -3.85
C ASN A 16 17.33 -1.58 -2.88
N SER A 17 18.05 -2.64 -2.54
CA SER A 17 19.20 -2.60 -1.62
C SER A 17 20.28 -1.61 -2.08
N ALA A 18 20.47 -1.43 -3.39
CA ALA A 18 21.43 -0.49 -3.93
C ALA A 18 21.11 0.97 -3.57
N TYR A 19 19.81 1.30 -3.43
CA TYR A 19 19.41 2.63 -2.99
C TYR A 19 19.96 2.94 -1.59
N PHE A 20 19.79 2.04 -0.66
CA PHE A 20 20.31 2.21 0.71
C PHE A 20 21.82 2.16 0.77
N ASP A 21 22.43 1.25 0.03
CA ASP A 21 23.89 1.11 -0.03
C ASP A 21 24.56 2.39 -0.52
N ASN A 22 24.00 3.04 -1.52
CA ASN A 22 24.48 4.30 -2.08
C ASN A 22 24.25 5.52 -1.14
N HIS A 23 23.39 5.39 -0.15
CA HIS A 23 23.04 6.47 0.81
C HIS A 23 23.58 6.25 2.23
N GLY A 24 24.52 5.31 2.41
CA GLY A 24 25.13 5.08 3.72
C GLY A 24 24.57 3.91 4.52
N GLY A 25 23.75 3.06 3.87
CA GLY A 25 23.33 1.77 4.43
C GLY A 25 22.31 1.89 5.57
N TYR A 26 22.61 1.24 6.69
CA TYR A 26 21.67 1.03 7.79
C TYR A 26 21.09 2.31 8.40
N GLU A 27 21.91 3.32 8.70
CA GLU A 27 21.42 4.55 9.35
C GLU A 27 20.48 5.34 8.43
N PHE A 28 20.77 5.37 7.13
CA PHE A 28 19.87 5.97 6.16
C PHE A 28 18.57 5.15 6.02
N ALA A 29 18.67 3.81 5.95
CA ALA A 29 17.50 2.93 5.88
C ALA A 29 16.59 3.10 7.11
N LYS A 30 17.17 3.23 8.31
CA LYS A 30 16.42 3.48 9.54
C LYS A 30 15.62 4.78 9.48
N GLN A 31 16.23 5.87 9.02
CA GLN A 31 15.54 7.15 8.83
C GLN A 31 14.45 7.04 7.75
N PHE A 32 14.78 6.43 6.61
CA PHE A 32 13.85 6.20 5.51
C PHE A 32 12.61 5.44 5.96
N TYR A 33 12.78 4.33 6.68
CA TYR A 33 11.66 3.52 7.15
C TYR A 33 10.89 4.12 8.32
N ALA A 34 11.51 5.04 9.10
CA ALA A 34 10.77 5.87 10.05
C ALA A 34 9.79 6.81 9.32
N ASP A 35 10.18 7.37 8.18
CA ASP A 35 9.29 8.19 7.35
C ASP A 35 8.30 7.32 6.56
N ALA A 36 8.71 6.14 6.08
CA ALA A 36 7.81 5.14 5.48
C ALA A 36 6.70 4.70 6.44
N TYR A 37 6.99 4.59 7.73
CA TYR A 37 5.97 4.33 8.75
C TYR A 37 4.91 5.45 8.80
N LYS A 38 5.32 6.72 8.70
CA LYS A 38 4.37 7.84 8.64
C LYS A 38 3.48 7.76 7.38
N ALA A 39 4.07 7.34 6.26
CA ALA A 39 3.30 7.05 5.05
C ALA A 39 2.29 5.92 5.28
N ALA A 40 2.70 4.84 5.96
CA ALA A 40 1.81 3.73 6.31
C ALA A 40 0.64 4.19 7.19
N VAL A 41 0.89 5.02 8.21
CA VAL A 41 -0.15 5.61 9.07
C VAL A 41 -1.18 6.36 8.22
N GLN A 42 -0.73 7.18 7.27
CA GLN A 42 -1.62 7.91 6.37
C GLN A 42 -2.41 6.99 5.43
N ILE A 43 -1.75 5.98 4.83
CA ILE A 43 -2.35 5.00 3.93
C ILE A 43 -3.41 4.16 4.66
N VAL A 44 -3.13 3.74 5.88
CA VAL A 44 -4.03 2.93 6.71
C VAL A 44 -5.20 3.78 7.25
N GLY A 45 -5.01 5.08 7.43
CA GLY A 45 -6.02 6.02 7.90
C GLY A 45 -5.98 6.27 9.40
N GLY A 46 -4.84 5.99 10.04
CA GLY A 46 -4.58 6.32 11.43
C GLY A 46 -3.74 5.28 12.15
N GLU A 47 -2.90 5.74 13.05
CA GLU A 47 -1.98 4.91 13.84
C GLU A 47 -2.71 3.90 14.74
N GLN A 48 -3.92 4.24 15.20
CA GLN A 48 -4.76 3.37 16.01
C GLN A 48 -5.17 2.05 15.33
N TYR A 49 -4.98 1.95 14.00
CA TYR A 49 -5.27 0.73 13.24
C TYR A 49 -4.02 -0.12 13.00
N ILE A 50 -2.83 0.36 13.37
CA ILE A 50 -1.58 -0.38 13.24
C ILE A 50 -1.38 -1.27 14.47
N LEU A 51 -1.13 -2.55 14.23
CA LEU A 51 -0.89 -3.55 15.26
C LEU A 51 0.60 -3.73 15.53
N SER A 52 1.42 -3.66 14.49
CA SER A 52 2.87 -3.85 14.55
C SER A 52 3.54 -3.17 13.37
N ALA A 53 4.75 -2.66 13.57
CA ALA A 53 5.63 -2.21 12.51
C ALA A 53 7.06 -2.63 12.86
N VAL A 54 7.70 -3.38 11.96
CA VAL A 54 9.04 -3.95 12.17
C VAL A 54 9.88 -3.72 10.92
N MET A 55 11.01 -3.03 11.08
CA MET A 55 12.04 -2.96 10.06
C MET A 55 12.94 -4.18 10.16
N HIS A 56 13.08 -4.95 9.07
CA HIS A 56 14.05 -6.01 8.95
C HIS A 56 15.37 -5.45 8.41
N ALA A 57 16.47 -5.84 9.04
CA ALA A 57 17.80 -5.34 8.73
C ALA A 57 18.87 -6.44 8.83
N ASP A 58 18.46 -7.70 8.85
CA ASP A 58 19.29 -8.88 9.04
C ASP A 58 19.36 -9.78 7.79
N GLU A 59 18.67 -9.42 6.71
CA GLU A 59 18.71 -10.15 5.45
C GLU A 59 19.88 -9.69 4.57
N ILE A 60 20.77 -10.61 4.20
CA ILE A 60 21.89 -10.32 3.31
C ILE A 60 21.44 -10.44 1.84
N ASN A 61 21.67 -9.38 1.07
CA ASN A 61 21.59 -9.42 -0.39
C ASN A 61 22.84 -10.11 -0.95
N ARG A 62 22.75 -11.42 -1.18
CA ARG A 62 23.89 -12.25 -1.60
C ARG A 62 24.47 -11.80 -2.93
N ALA A 63 23.65 -11.47 -3.91
CA ALA A 63 24.10 -11.05 -5.25
C ALA A 63 24.94 -9.77 -5.18
N MET A 64 24.48 -8.75 -4.43
CA MET A 64 25.26 -7.52 -4.25
C MET A 64 26.49 -7.75 -3.37
N THR A 65 26.41 -8.58 -2.33
CA THR A 65 27.54 -8.92 -1.47
C THR A 65 28.67 -9.58 -2.28
N GLU A 66 28.33 -10.52 -3.15
CA GLU A 66 29.30 -11.18 -4.04
C GLU A 66 29.90 -10.18 -5.06
N ALA A 67 29.06 -9.33 -5.66
CA ALA A 67 29.50 -8.35 -6.67
C ALA A 67 30.42 -7.28 -6.09
N LEU A 68 30.16 -6.83 -4.85
CA LEU A 68 30.89 -5.72 -4.22
C LEU A 68 32.01 -6.18 -3.27
N GLY A 69 32.10 -7.49 -2.96
CA GLY A 69 33.12 -8.06 -2.05
C GLY A 69 32.95 -7.61 -0.58
N ARG A 70 31.78 -7.12 -0.19
CA ARG A 70 31.42 -6.73 1.18
C ARG A 70 29.96 -7.00 1.45
N GLU A 71 29.58 -7.16 2.70
CA GLU A 71 28.19 -7.42 3.09
C GLU A 71 27.28 -6.25 2.69
N VAL A 72 26.20 -6.57 1.98
CA VAL A 72 25.11 -5.64 1.63
C VAL A 72 23.81 -6.24 2.16
N TYR A 73 23.08 -5.45 2.93
CA TYR A 73 21.83 -5.87 3.55
C TYR A 73 20.63 -5.40 2.74
N HIS A 74 19.60 -6.21 2.78
CA HIS A 74 18.28 -5.89 2.24
C HIS A 74 17.38 -5.41 3.36
N TYR A 75 16.97 -4.15 3.29
CA TYR A 75 16.13 -3.53 4.30
C TYR A 75 14.70 -3.44 3.82
N HIS A 76 13.75 -3.78 4.67
CA HIS A 76 12.32 -3.62 4.38
C HIS A 76 11.51 -3.42 5.66
N LEU A 77 10.32 -2.79 5.53
CA LEU A 77 9.43 -2.51 6.64
C LEU A 77 8.15 -3.31 6.48
N HIS A 78 7.79 -4.09 7.49
CA HIS A 78 6.52 -4.77 7.65
C HIS A 78 5.59 -3.97 8.55
N VAL A 79 4.38 -3.69 8.08
CA VAL A 79 3.34 -3.01 8.86
C VAL A 79 2.08 -3.85 8.86
N VAL A 80 1.74 -4.43 10.02
CA VAL A 80 0.51 -5.20 10.23
C VAL A 80 -0.57 -4.27 10.77
N TYR A 81 -1.75 -4.29 10.17
CA TYR A 81 -2.83 -3.35 10.50
C TYR A 81 -4.23 -3.95 10.32
N VAL A 82 -5.23 -3.31 10.93
CA VAL A 82 -6.65 -3.65 10.77
C VAL A 82 -7.25 -2.81 9.63
N PRO A 83 -7.80 -3.44 8.55
CA PRO A 83 -8.35 -2.71 7.41
C PRO A 83 -9.73 -2.13 7.71
N VAL A 84 -9.76 -0.97 8.35
CA VAL A 84 -10.99 -0.28 8.76
C VAL A 84 -11.45 0.67 7.65
N VAL A 85 -12.76 0.68 7.41
CA VAL A 85 -13.44 1.61 6.51
C VAL A 85 -14.67 2.19 7.18
N GLU A 86 -15.00 3.42 6.84
CA GLU A 86 -16.26 4.04 7.19
C GLU A 86 -17.38 3.43 6.34
N LYS A 87 -18.49 3.11 6.98
CA LYS A 87 -19.70 2.62 6.33
C LYS A 87 -20.89 3.46 6.77
N GLN A 88 -21.52 4.11 5.81
CA GLN A 88 -22.80 4.79 6.03
C GLN A 88 -23.94 3.78 5.95
N ILE A 89 -24.79 3.79 6.96
CA ILE A 89 -26.03 3.04 6.99
C ILE A 89 -27.16 4.01 6.65
N LEU A 90 -27.86 3.72 5.57
CA LEU A 90 -28.94 4.57 5.08
C LEU A 90 -30.30 4.13 5.65
N TRP A 91 -31.22 5.08 5.82
CA TRP A 91 -32.59 4.76 6.13
C TRP A 91 -33.22 3.89 5.04
N SER A 92 -33.71 2.74 5.43
CA SER A 92 -34.30 1.75 4.50
C SER A 92 -35.67 2.22 4.00
N LYS A 93 -36.15 1.60 2.90
CA LYS A 93 -37.49 1.80 2.33
C LYS A 93 -38.63 1.49 3.34
N ARG A 94 -38.34 0.77 4.44
CA ARG A 94 -39.29 0.46 5.52
C ARG A 94 -39.43 1.58 6.54
N CYS A 95 -38.65 2.66 6.44
CA CYS A 95 -38.78 3.82 7.31
C CYS A 95 -40.19 4.41 7.19
N LYS A 96 -40.80 4.74 8.34
CA LYS A 96 -42.15 5.36 8.39
C LYS A 96 -42.13 6.75 7.76
N ASP A 97 -41.09 7.52 8.05
CA ASP A 97 -40.86 8.82 7.42
C ASP A 97 -40.19 8.62 6.05
N LYS A 98 -40.95 8.86 5.00
CA LYS A 98 -40.47 8.68 3.62
C LYS A 98 -39.47 9.73 3.19
N ALA A 99 -39.41 10.89 3.83
CA ALA A 99 -38.42 11.91 3.57
C ALA A 99 -37.01 11.50 3.99
N LEU A 100 -36.88 10.61 4.97
CA LEU A 100 -35.60 10.09 5.45
C LEU A 100 -35.03 8.96 4.58
N VAL A 101 -35.85 8.29 3.76
CA VAL A 101 -35.41 7.14 2.96
C VAL A 101 -34.24 7.51 2.05
N GLY A 102 -33.12 6.79 2.17
CA GLY A 102 -31.91 7.06 1.40
C GLY A 102 -30.96 8.08 2.02
N THR A 103 -31.37 8.79 3.07
CA THR A 103 -30.44 9.64 3.84
C THR A 103 -29.63 8.82 4.82
N VAL A 104 -28.49 9.36 5.29
CA VAL A 104 -27.62 8.69 6.26
C VAL A 104 -28.32 8.59 7.62
N LYS A 105 -28.51 7.37 8.10
CA LYS A 105 -29.03 7.09 9.43
C LYS A 105 -27.94 7.13 10.49
N GLU A 106 -26.84 6.47 10.20
CA GLU A 106 -25.68 6.39 11.06
C GLU A 106 -24.41 6.05 10.25
N THR A 107 -23.26 6.38 10.81
CA THR A 107 -21.95 6.05 10.27
C THR A 107 -21.25 5.12 11.25
N VAL A 108 -20.78 3.96 10.78
CA VAL A 108 -20.09 2.96 11.58
C VAL A 108 -18.73 2.61 10.99
N MET A 109 -17.77 2.28 11.83
CA MET A 109 -16.49 1.74 11.39
C MET A 109 -16.62 0.23 11.16
N GLN A 110 -16.17 -0.24 10.00
CA GLN A 110 -16.24 -1.66 9.61
C GLN A 110 -14.88 -2.17 9.22
N VAL A 111 -14.48 -3.33 9.75
CA VAL A 111 -13.31 -4.07 9.26
C VAL A 111 -13.68 -4.73 7.93
N SER A 112 -12.99 -4.35 6.86
CA SER A 112 -13.21 -4.91 5.53
C SER A 112 -12.03 -4.67 4.59
N ARG A 113 -11.24 -5.71 4.35
CA ARG A 113 -10.13 -5.69 3.38
C ARG A 113 -10.63 -5.34 1.97
N SER A 114 -11.68 -6.00 1.50
CA SER A 114 -12.18 -5.84 0.13
C SER A 114 -12.71 -4.43 -0.15
N LYS A 115 -13.28 -3.76 0.84
CA LYS A 115 -13.73 -2.36 0.71
C LYS A 115 -12.58 -1.37 0.84
N LYS A 116 -11.65 -1.62 1.76
CA LYS A 116 -10.46 -0.78 1.96
C LYS A 116 -9.63 -0.70 0.69
N TRP A 117 -9.45 -1.83 0.03
CA TRP A 117 -8.62 -1.99 -1.16
C TRP A 117 -9.42 -2.26 -2.43
N ALA A 118 -10.63 -1.71 -2.52
CA ALA A 118 -11.40 -1.76 -3.75
C ALA A 118 -10.70 -1.00 -4.87
N SER A 119 -10.62 -1.60 -6.06
CA SER A 119 -10.16 -0.90 -7.26
C SER A 119 -11.07 0.29 -7.56
N LYS A 120 -10.51 1.41 -8.00
CA LYS A 120 -11.25 2.63 -8.31
C LYS A 120 -11.34 2.85 -9.82
N PRO A 121 -12.43 3.43 -10.35
CA PRO A 121 -12.47 3.83 -11.75
C PRO A 121 -11.33 4.79 -12.08
N LEU A 122 -10.70 4.58 -13.22
CA LEU A 122 -9.77 5.55 -13.79
C LEU A 122 -10.60 6.68 -14.39
N LEU A 123 -10.29 7.93 -14.03
CA LEU A 123 -11.01 9.11 -14.49
C LEU A 123 -10.19 9.84 -15.56
N ASP A 124 -10.87 10.46 -16.50
CA ASP A 124 -10.29 11.41 -17.45
C ASP A 124 -10.08 12.80 -16.80
N ASP A 125 -9.54 13.75 -17.56
CA ASP A 125 -9.27 15.12 -17.10
C ASP A 125 -10.55 15.88 -16.71
N ALA A 126 -11.73 15.43 -17.18
CA ALA A 126 -13.03 15.97 -16.83
C ALA A 126 -13.66 15.26 -15.60
N GLY A 127 -12.94 14.31 -14.97
CA GLY A 127 -13.43 13.55 -13.82
C GLY A 127 -14.46 12.47 -14.15
N LYS A 128 -14.60 12.08 -15.44
CA LYS A 128 -15.50 11.01 -15.86
C LYS A 128 -14.77 9.67 -15.95
N PRO A 129 -15.42 8.54 -15.60
CA PRO A 129 -14.82 7.23 -15.76
C PRO A 129 -14.45 6.93 -17.22
N ILE A 130 -13.20 6.53 -17.45
CA ILE A 130 -12.76 6.00 -18.73
C ILE A 130 -13.38 4.62 -18.93
N LEU A 131 -14.05 4.41 -20.05
CA LEU A 131 -14.75 3.15 -20.33
C LEU A 131 -13.96 2.27 -21.29
N GLN A 132 -14.04 0.96 -21.06
CA GLN A 132 -13.60 -0.08 -21.98
C GLN A 132 -14.58 -0.19 -23.17
N LYS A 133 -14.19 -0.91 -24.21
CA LYS A 133 -15.07 -1.19 -25.38
C LYS A 133 -16.40 -1.84 -25.02
N ASN A 134 -16.48 -2.55 -23.89
CA ASN A 134 -17.68 -3.21 -23.37
C ASN A 134 -18.55 -2.31 -22.46
N GLY A 135 -18.24 -1.01 -22.37
CA GLY A 135 -18.95 -0.02 -21.54
C GLY A 135 -18.64 -0.08 -20.04
N LYS A 136 -17.77 -1.00 -19.58
CA LYS A 136 -17.36 -1.05 -18.18
C LYS A 136 -16.23 -0.05 -17.91
N PRO A 137 -16.15 0.53 -16.69
CA PRO A 137 -15.06 1.43 -16.36
C PRO A 137 -13.71 0.68 -16.33
N VAL A 138 -12.68 1.35 -16.81
CA VAL A 138 -11.29 0.93 -16.58
C VAL A 138 -10.98 1.13 -15.10
N LEU A 139 -10.47 0.09 -14.44
CA LEU A 139 -10.18 0.15 -13.01
C LEU A 139 -8.68 0.31 -12.76
N LYS A 140 -8.32 1.28 -11.92
CA LYS A 140 -7.00 1.38 -11.34
C LYS A 140 -6.92 0.44 -10.13
N LYS A 141 -5.99 -0.53 -10.18
CA LYS A 141 -5.78 -1.48 -9.09
C LYS A 141 -5.34 -0.76 -7.82
N SER A 142 -5.83 -1.21 -6.67
CA SER A 142 -5.47 -0.64 -5.35
C SER A 142 -3.97 -0.63 -5.10
N TYR A 143 -3.26 -1.68 -5.50
CA TYR A 143 -1.80 -1.77 -5.39
C TYR A 143 -1.08 -0.61 -6.11
N SER A 144 -1.50 -0.25 -7.32
CA SER A 144 -0.93 0.89 -8.04
C SER A 144 -1.21 2.22 -7.33
N ILE A 145 -2.38 2.34 -6.68
CA ILE A 145 -2.72 3.53 -5.88
C ILE A 145 -1.83 3.61 -4.64
N LEU A 146 -1.58 2.47 -3.98
CA LEU A 146 -0.69 2.39 -2.82
C LEU A 146 0.74 2.81 -3.16
N GLN A 147 1.27 2.29 -4.28
CA GLN A 147 2.58 2.67 -4.77
C GLN A 147 2.68 4.17 -5.07
N ASP A 148 1.66 4.76 -5.73
CA ASP A 148 1.63 6.19 -6.00
C ASP A 148 1.62 7.01 -4.70
N ASN A 149 0.79 6.62 -3.73
CA ASN A 149 0.68 7.32 -2.44
C ASN A 149 2.00 7.26 -1.67
N PHE A 150 2.62 6.10 -1.59
CA PHE A 150 3.91 5.92 -0.94
C PHE A 150 5.00 6.75 -1.62
N PHE A 151 5.13 6.64 -2.95
CA PHE A 151 6.09 7.39 -3.72
C PHE A 151 5.96 8.91 -3.54
N ASN A 152 4.73 9.43 -3.65
CA ASN A 152 4.48 10.86 -3.49
C ASN A 152 4.79 11.33 -2.08
N PHE A 153 4.45 10.54 -1.05
CA PHE A 153 4.76 10.85 0.33
C PHE A 153 6.29 10.93 0.55
N MET A 154 7.03 9.93 0.11
CA MET A 154 8.48 9.88 0.29
C MET A 154 9.19 11.01 -0.44
N ARG A 155 8.75 11.35 -1.65
CA ARG A 155 9.27 12.52 -2.36
C ARG A 155 9.01 13.83 -1.61
N ALA A 156 7.83 14.00 -1.06
CA ALA A 156 7.47 15.16 -0.24
C ALA A 156 8.27 15.20 1.08
N ALA A 157 8.66 14.05 1.61
CA ALA A 157 9.53 13.94 2.79
C ALA A 157 11.02 14.23 2.50
N GLY A 158 11.38 14.47 1.22
CA GLY A 158 12.74 14.86 0.82
C GLY A 158 13.54 13.79 0.08
N TYR A 159 13.00 12.58 -0.11
CA TYR A 159 13.64 11.50 -0.87
C TYR A 159 13.40 11.71 -2.38
N THR A 160 14.07 12.72 -2.97
CA THR A 160 13.77 13.19 -4.34
C THR A 160 14.28 12.28 -5.44
N ASP A 161 15.21 11.41 -5.12
CA ASP A 161 15.86 10.44 -6.01
C ASP A 161 15.28 9.03 -5.93
N ILE A 162 14.23 8.83 -5.11
CA ILE A 162 13.50 7.57 -5.13
C ILE A 162 12.77 7.39 -6.46
N GLU A 163 12.86 6.20 -7.02
CA GLU A 163 12.16 5.83 -8.24
C GLU A 163 10.91 5.01 -7.93
N ARG A 164 9.85 5.30 -8.65
CA ARG A 164 8.64 4.50 -8.59
C ARG A 164 8.79 3.31 -9.54
N GLY A 165 8.50 2.11 -9.05
CA GLY A 165 8.44 0.92 -9.90
C GLY A 165 7.47 1.09 -11.08
N GLU A 166 7.71 0.39 -12.18
CA GLU A 166 6.96 0.49 -13.43
C GLU A 166 5.46 0.23 -13.23
N ARG A 167 4.63 1.10 -13.82
CA ARG A 167 3.18 0.96 -13.74
C ARG A 167 2.68 -0.16 -14.63
N GLY A 168 1.99 -1.12 -14.02
CA GLY A 168 1.40 -2.24 -14.73
C GLY A 168 2.40 -3.33 -15.08
N SER A 169 3.61 -3.30 -14.53
CA SER A 169 4.53 -4.42 -14.62
C SER A 169 3.82 -5.70 -14.17
N THR A 170 3.90 -6.71 -15.01
CA THR A 170 3.47 -8.08 -14.73
C THR A 170 4.64 -8.96 -14.35
N GLU A 171 5.83 -8.38 -14.21
CA GLU A 171 7.00 -9.10 -13.73
C GLU A 171 6.70 -9.59 -12.31
N GLU A 172 6.62 -10.90 -12.17
CA GLU A 172 6.54 -11.54 -10.87
C GLU A 172 7.87 -11.31 -10.15
N HIS A 173 7.82 -11.14 -8.84
CA HIS A 173 9.03 -11.16 -8.02
C HIS A 173 9.75 -12.47 -8.30
N LEU A 174 10.91 -12.37 -8.94
CA LEU A 174 11.75 -13.54 -9.19
C LEU A 174 12.11 -14.13 -7.83
N THR A 175 11.88 -15.43 -7.65
CA THR A 175 12.39 -16.13 -6.48
C THR A 175 13.92 -16.03 -6.49
N VAL A 176 14.53 -16.09 -5.31
CA VAL A 176 16.01 -16.08 -5.16
C VAL A 176 16.69 -17.08 -6.11
N THR A 177 16.04 -18.20 -6.41
CA THR A 177 16.53 -19.21 -7.35
C THR A 177 16.45 -18.75 -8.82
N GLN A 178 15.41 -18.02 -9.19
CA GLN A 178 15.22 -17.48 -10.55
C GLN A 178 16.17 -16.29 -10.83
N PHE A 179 16.46 -15.49 -9.82
CA PHE A 179 17.42 -14.37 -9.93
C PHE A 179 18.86 -14.84 -10.14
N LYS A 180 19.22 -16.06 -9.68
CA LYS A 180 20.55 -16.64 -9.84
C LYS A 180 20.84 -17.21 -11.25
N VAL A 181 19.85 -17.28 -12.13
CA VAL A 181 19.94 -17.88 -13.48
C VAL A 181 20.00 -16.83 -14.59
N GLN A 182 19.83 -15.56 -14.25
CA GLN A 182 20.02 -14.42 -15.16
C GLN A 182 21.37 -13.76 -14.90
#